data_d4d78ca9ab49955fb365cdaf53a06cd2
#
_entry.id   d4d78ca9ab49955fb365cdaf53a06cd2
#
_cell.length_a   1.000
_cell.length_b   1.000
_cell.length_c   1.000
_cell.angle_alpha   90.00
_cell.angle_beta   90.00
_cell.angle_gamma   90.00
#
_symmetry.space_group_name_H-M   'P 1'
#
loop_
_entity.id
_entity.type
_entity.pdbx_description
1 polymer ?
#
loop_
_entity_poly.entity_id
_entity_poly.type
_entity_poly.pdbx_seq_one_letter_code
_entity_poly.pdbx_strand_id
1 'polypeptide(L)'
;MAPYKVFIVGHEGTTGLRIHERLSDRKDIELLATADEDRKNVEAIKAVAKEADIVFLCLPDAASKEIMAAIGELPCKVIDTSTAFRTADDWAYGFPELGAEYKTAIATEKHIANPGCHASGMIACIAPLVKAGFVPADYPFTITS
;
A
#
# COMPACT_ATOMS: atom_id res chain seq x y z
N MET A 1 22.89 -3.46 11.06
CA MET A 1 21.47 -3.28 11.38
C MET A 1 20.77 -4.61 11.15
N ALA A 2 19.82 -5.00 12.00
CA ALA A 2 18.97 -6.15 11.69
C ALA A 2 18.15 -5.83 10.44
N PRO A 3 17.86 -6.83 9.59
CA PRO A 3 17.01 -6.62 8.41
C PRO A 3 15.59 -6.25 8.83
N TYR A 4 14.91 -5.45 8.00
CA TYR A 4 13.49 -5.19 8.18
C TYR A 4 12.68 -6.43 7.82
N LYS A 5 11.76 -6.82 8.68
CA LYS A 5 10.86 -7.95 8.46
C LYS A 5 9.64 -7.49 7.65
N VAL A 6 9.49 -8.04 6.46
CA VAL A 6 8.43 -7.68 5.52
C VAL A 6 7.55 -8.88 5.23
N PHE A 7 6.24 -8.70 5.37
CA PHE A 7 5.25 -9.71 5.08
C PHE A 7 4.36 -9.29 3.91
N ILE A 8 4.15 -10.17 2.93
CA ILE A 8 3.33 -9.91 1.74
C ILE A 8 2.12 -10.84 1.76
N VAL A 9 0.95 -10.32 2.09
CA VAL A 9 -0.31 -11.05 2.01
C VAL A 9 -0.82 -10.99 0.58
N GLY A 10 -1.06 -12.15 -0.03
CA GLY A 10 -1.45 -12.25 -1.45
C GLY A 10 -0.25 -12.22 -2.42
N HIS A 11 0.88 -12.79 -2.02
CA HIS A 11 2.11 -12.86 -2.82
C HIS A 11 1.98 -13.64 -4.13
N GLU A 12 0.95 -14.45 -4.30
CA GLU A 12 0.67 -15.21 -5.54
C GLU A 12 -0.01 -14.36 -6.63
N GLY A 13 -0.63 -13.24 -6.27
CA GLY A 13 -1.20 -12.30 -7.23
C GLY A 13 -0.12 -11.52 -7.97
N THR A 14 -0.46 -10.95 -9.13
CA THR A 14 0.48 -10.21 -9.99
C THR A 14 1.26 -9.13 -9.23
N THR A 15 0.60 -8.36 -8.38
CA THR A 15 1.23 -7.29 -7.60
C THR A 15 2.12 -7.88 -6.51
N GLY A 16 1.61 -8.86 -5.74
CA GLY A 16 2.37 -9.48 -4.65
C GLY A 16 3.62 -10.21 -5.15
N LEU A 17 3.51 -10.94 -6.26
CA LEU A 17 4.65 -11.61 -6.89
C LEU A 17 5.74 -10.60 -7.30
N ARG A 18 5.36 -9.48 -7.91
CA ARG A 18 6.31 -8.42 -8.31
C ARG A 18 7.00 -7.76 -7.11
N ILE A 19 6.28 -7.55 -6.02
CA ILE A 19 6.88 -7.02 -4.79
C ILE A 19 7.85 -8.05 -4.21
N HIS A 20 7.44 -9.31 -4.13
CA HIS A 20 8.28 -10.41 -3.66
C HIS A 20 9.58 -10.51 -4.47
N GLU A 21 9.51 -10.56 -5.81
CA GLU A 21 10.68 -10.59 -6.69
C GLU A 21 11.66 -9.43 -6.44
N ARG A 22 11.13 -8.21 -6.22
CA ARG A 22 11.97 -7.02 -6.00
C ARG A 22 12.61 -6.95 -4.62
N LEU A 23 11.99 -7.59 -3.64
CA LEU A 23 12.47 -7.54 -2.25
C LEU A 23 13.36 -8.74 -1.90
N SER A 24 13.23 -9.88 -2.61
CA SER A 24 13.97 -11.11 -2.32
C SER A 24 15.49 -10.98 -2.42
N ASP A 25 15.99 -10.11 -3.31
CA ASP A 25 17.43 -9.90 -3.49
C ASP A 25 18.03 -8.87 -2.52
N ARG A 26 17.20 -8.23 -1.69
CA ARG A 26 17.63 -7.19 -0.76
C ARG A 26 18.16 -7.79 0.54
N LYS A 27 19.40 -7.45 0.90
CA LYS A 27 20.08 -7.93 2.12
C LYS A 27 19.60 -7.26 3.41
N ASP A 28 18.91 -6.14 3.28
CA ASP A 28 18.34 -5.36 4.40
C ASP A 28 16.89 -5.73 4.69
N ILE A 29 16.34 -6.74 3.99
CA ILE A 29 14.97 -7.24 4.14
C ILE A 29 14.97 -8.73 4.42
N GLU A 30 14.14 -9.14 5.36
CA GLU A 30 13.77 -10.51 5.65
C GLU A 30 12.30 -10.69 5.28
N LEU A 31 12.02 -11.55 4.28
CA LEU A 31 10.65 -11.84 3.89
C LEU A 31 10.04 -12.91 4.80
N LEU A 32 8.93 -12.56 5.45
CA LEU A 32 8.14 -13.48 6.25
C LEU A 32 7.07 -14.14 5.36
N ALA A 33 6.68 -15.37 5.70
CA ALA A 33 5.63 -16.11 5.00
C ALA A 33 4.77 -16.91 5.99
N THR A 34 3.52 -17.14 5.62
CA THR A 34 2.67 -18.18 6.23
C THR A 34 2.95 -19.53 5.55
N ALA A 35 2.56 -20.63 6.18
CA ALA A 35 2.46 -21.91 5.47
C ALA A 35 1.44 -21.79 4.32
N ASP A 36 1.66 -22.51 3.21
CA ASP A 36 0.80 -22.44 2.01
C ASP A 36 -0.67 -22.76 2.30
N GLU A 37 -0.91 -23.70 3.19
CA GLU A 37 -2.25 -24.10 3.65
C GLU A 37 -2.96 -23.01 4.46
N ASP A 38 -2.19 -22.16 5.14
CA ASP A 38 -2.70 -21.11 6.03
C ASP A 38 -2.73 -19.70 5.39
N ARG A 39 -2.38 -19.57 4.13
CA ARG A 39 -2.28 -18.28 3.43
C ARG A 39 -3.57 -17.43 3.42
N LYS A 40 -4.72 -18.06 3.62
CA LYS A 40 -6.04 -17.39 3.73
C LYS A 40 -6.58 -17.38 5.16
N ASN A 41 -5.87 -17.97 6.09
CA ASN A 41 -6.27 -18.04 7.49
C ASN A 41 -5.92 -16.72 8.18
N VAL A 42 -6.94 -15.97 8.60
CA VAL A 42 -6.81 -14.66 9.21
C VAL A 42 -5.94 -14.70 10.48
N GLU A 43 -6.08 -15.73 11.32
CA GLU A 43 -5.28 -15.85 12.54
C GLU A 43 -3.82 -16.17 12.25
N ALA A 44 -3.53 -16.97 11.23
CA ALA A 44 -2.16 -17.23 10.79
C ALA A 44 -1.52 -15.97 10.21
N ILE A 45 -2.25 -15.24 9.36
CA ILE A 45 -1.82 -13.93 8.83
C ILE A 45 -1.52 -12.95 9.97
N LYS A 46 -2.41 -12.85 10.96
CA LYS A 46 -2.23 -12.00 12.14
C LYS A 46 -1.00 -12.40 12.96
N ALA A 47 -0.75 -13.70 13.12
CA ALA A 47 0.42 -14.18 13.83
C ALA A 47 1.72 -13.75 13.17
N VAL A 48 1.83 -13.88 11.84
CA VAL A 48 3.01 -13.43 11.07
C VAL A 48 3.11 -11.91 11.06
N ALA A 49 1.99 -11.19 10.91
CA ALA A 49 1.97 -9.73 10.92
C ALA A 49 2.48 -9.11 12.24
N LYS A 50 2.32 -9.81 13.38
CA LYS A 50 2.89 -9.38 14.67
C LYS A 50 4.42 -9.32 14.69
N GLU A 51 5.07 -10.15 13.87
CA GLU A 51 6.52 -10.24 13.75
C GLU A 51 7.08 -9.28 12.68
N ALA A 52 6.20 -8.71 11.84
CA ALA A 52 6.59 -7.88 10.72
C ALA A 52 6.78 -6.41 11.13
N ASP A 53 7.74 -5.73 10.51
CA ASP A 53 7.85 -4.27 10.53
C ASP A 53 6.92 -3.64 9.49
N ILE A 54 6.78 -4.28 8.32
CA ILE A 54 5.94 -3.82 7.21
C ILE A 54 5.11 -4.98 6.68
N VAL A 55 3.82 -4.72 6.47
CA VAL A 55 2.87 -5.66 5.82
C VAL A 55 2.37 -5.04 4.52
N PHE A 56 2.52 -5.77 3.41
CA PHE A 56 1.85 -5.44 2.15
C PHE A 56 0.56 -6.25 2.02
N LEU A 57 -0.57 -5.57 1.74
CA LEU A 57 -1.83 -6.20 1.39
C LEU A 57 -2.01 -6.13 -0.13
N CYS A 58 -1.83 -7.26 -0.80
CA CYS A 58 -2.00 -7.42 -2.25
C CYS A 58 -3.27 -8.23 -2.53
N LEU A 59 -4.39 -7.76 -1.99
CA LEU A 59 -5.67 -8.45 -1.93
C LEU A 59 -6.77 -7.64 -2.62
N PRO A 60 -7.90 -8.26 -3.01
CA PRO A 60 -9.12 -7.54 -3.35
C PRO A 60 -9.67 -6.74 -2.17
N ASP A 61 -10.43 -5.67 -2.43
CA ASP A 61 -10.93 -4.72 -1.43
C ASP A 61 -11.59 -5.36 -0.20
N ALA A 62 -12.46 -6.35 -0.42
CA ALA A 62 -13.15 -7.03 0.67
C ALA A 62 -12.19 -7.79 1.59
N ALA A 63 -11.23 -8.50 1.01
CA ALA A 63 -10.22 -9.23 1.78
C ALA A 63 -9.22 -8.28 2.47
N SER A 64 -8.84 -7.17 1.83
CA SER A 64 -8.03 -6.13 2.48
C SER A 64 -8.72 -5.57 3.73
N LYS A 65 -10.02 -5.28 3.65
CA LYS A 65 -10.81 -4.81 4.80
C LYS A 65 -10.89 -5.85 5.92
N GLU A 66 -11.10 -7.11 5.57
CA GLU A 66 -11.13 -8.21 6.54
C GLU A 66 -9.80 -8.36 7.29
N ILE A 67 -8.69 -8.38 6.56
CA ILE A 67 -7.37 -8.48 7.17
C ILE A 67 -7.06 -7.23 8.00
N MET A 68 -7.37 -6.03 7.53
CA MET A 68 -7.18 -4.79 8.30
C MET A 68 -7.96 -4.79 9.62
N ALA A 69 -9.17 -5.35 9.66
CA ALA A 69 -9.93 -5.48 10.90
C ALA A 69 -9.20 -6.36 11.94
N ALA A 70 -8.38 -7.32 11.49
CA ALA A 70 -7.61 -8.19 12.36
C ALA A 70 -6.24 -7.63 12.77
N ILE A 71 -5.56 -6.88 11.88
CA ILE A 71 -4.17 -6.43 12.07
C ILE A 71 -4.01 -4.92 12.29
N GLY A 72 -5.05 -4.11 12.07
CA GLY A 72 -4.96 -2.65 12.08
C GLY A 72 -4.37 -2.03 13.36
N GLU A 73 -4.56 -2.69 14.50
CA GLU A 73 -4.00 -2.26 15.80
C GLU A 73 -2.56 -2.72 16.04
N LEU A 74 -2.01 -3.61 15.20
CA LEU A 74 -0.62 -4.09 15.36
C LEU A 74 0.37 -2.96 15.06
N PRO A 75 1.59 -3.00 15.62
CA PRO A 75 2.57 -1.91 15.46
C PRO A 75 3.19 -1.82 14.06
N CYS A 76 3.00 -2.82 13.20
CA CYS A 76 3.54 -2.84 11.85
C CYS A 76 2.98 -1.73 10.97
N LYS A 77 3.79 -1.22 10.04
CA LYS A 77 3.32 -0.34 8.96
C LYS A 77 2.58 -1.18 7.92
N VAL A 78 1.42 -0.73 7.47
CA VAL A 78 0.62 -1.45 6.45
C VAL A 78 0.59 -0.64 5.15
N ILE A 79 0.87 -1.31 4.03
CA ILE A 79 0.75 -0.75 2.68
C ILE A 79 -0.30 -1.57 1.93
N ASP A 80 -1.46 -0.97 1.68
CA ASP A 80 -2.54 -1.62 0.93
C ASP A 80 -2.51 -1.24 -0.55
N THR A 81 -2.64 -2.23 -1.44
CA THR A 81 -2.64 -2.00 -2.89
C THR A 81 -4.03 -2.00 -3.52
N SER A 82 -5.07 -2.28 -2.74
CA SER A 82 -6.47 -2.26 -3.18
C SER A 82 -7.01 -0.84 -3.37
N THR A 83 -8.29 -0.72 -3.71
CA THR A 83 -8.97 0.58 -3.75
C THR A 83 -9.64 0.94 -2.42
N ALA A 84 -9.65 0.01 -1.47
CA ALA A 84 -10.46 0.06 -0.25
C ALA A 84 -10.22 1.28 0.64
N PHE A 85 -8.97 1.80 0.64
CA PHE A 85 -8.53 2.82 1.61
C PHE A 85 -7.98 4.10 0.96
N ARG A 86 -8.04 4.23 -0.37
CA ARG A 86 -7.42 5.37 -1.09
C ARG A 86 -8.03 6.73 -0.78
N THR A 87 -9.25 6.75 -0.25
CA THR A 87 -9.98 7.96 0.14
C THR A 87 -10.35 7.97 1.62
N ALA A 88 -9.73 7.10 2.43
CA ALA A 88 -9.94 7.07 3.85
C ALA A 88 -9.08 8.13 4.55
N ASP A 89 -9.66 8.88 5.49
CA ASP A 89 -9.01 10.03 6.15
C ASP A 89 -7.83 9.63 7.05
N ASP A 90 -7.82 8.39 7.54
CA ASP A 90 -6.79 7.81 8.41
C ASP A 90 -5.70 7.04 7.64
N TRP A 91 -5.64 7.22 6.32
CA TRP A 91 -4.64 6.59 5.45
C TRP A 91 -3.83 7.62 4.67
N ALA A 92 -2.50 7.49 4.70
CA ALA A 92 -1.66 8.28 3.83
C ALA A 92 -1.81 7.83 2.36
N TYR A 93 -2.06 8.77 1.46
CA TYR A 93 -2.06 8.45 0.02
C TYR A 93 -0.63 8.27 -0.47
N GLY A 94 -0.30 7.10 -0.97
CA GLY A 94 1.05 6.61 -1.29
C GLY A 94 1.67 7.18 -2.56
N PHE A 95 1.50 8.49 -2.84
CA PHE A 95 2.04 9.17 -4.01
C PHE A 95 2.92 10.36 -3.59
N PRO A 96 4.21 10.13 -3.27
CA PRO A 96 5.10 11.15 -2.69
C PRO A 96 5.41 12.32 -3.63
N GLU A 97 5.27 12.13 -4.94
CA GLU A 97 5.52 13.16 -5.95
C GLU A 97 4.47 14.28 -5.96
N LEU A 98 3.33 14.09 -5.32
CA LEU A 98 2.28 15.11 -5.24
C LEU A 98 2.68 16.31 -4.37
N GLY A 99 3.56 16.10 -3.39
CA GLY A 99 4.05 17.16 -2.52
C GLY A 99 4.81 16.66 -1.32
N ALA A 100 5.47 17.59 -0.62
CA ALA A 100 6.25 17.30 0.59
C ALA A 100 5.37 16.70 1.71
N GLU A 101 4.13 17.15 1.82
CA GLU A 101 3.12 16.66 2.75
C GLU A 101 2.82 15.16 2.56
N TYR A 102 2.67 14.71 1.30
CA TYR A 102 2.47 13.28 0.98
C TYR A 102 3.70 12.45 1.32
N LYS A 103 4.89 12.96 0.99
CA LYS A 103 6.15 12.29 1.34
C LYS A 103 6.31 12.15 2.86
N THR A 104 5.97 13.19 3.61
CA THR A 104 6.00 13.17 5.07
C THR A 104 4.99 12.17 5.62
N ALA A 105 3.74 12.21 5.16
CA ALA A 105 2.70 11.28 5.58
C ALA A 105 3.09 9.82 5.34
N ILE A 106 3.63 9.48 4.15
CA ILE A 106 4.12 8.13 3.84
C ILE A 106 5.23 7.69 4.83
N ALA A 107 6.10 8.60 5.22
CA ALA A 107 7.18 8.28 6.15
C ALA A 107 6.69 8.08 7.59
N THR A 108 5.72 8.88 8.05
CA THR A 108 5.28 8.94 9.46
C THR A 108 4.04 8.11 9.76
N GLU A 109 3.10 8.04 8.81
CA GLU A 109 1.84 7.35 9.05
C GLU A 109 2.00 5.83 9.05
N LYS A 110 1.14 5.17 9.77
CA LYS A 110 1.12 3.72 9.93
C LYS A 110 0.47 3.01 8.74
N HIS A 111 -0.57 3.60 8.17
CA HIS A 111 -1.35 3.02 7.08
C HIS A 111 -1.14 3.83 5.80
N ILE A 112 -0.79 3.13 4.71
CA ILE A 112 -0.50 3.74 3.41
C ILE A 112 -1.34 3.07 2.34
N ALA A 113 -2.17 3.86 1.65
CA ALA A 113 -2.94 3.42 0.50
C ALA A 113 -2.12 3.64 -0.79
N ASN A 114 -1.64 2.55 -1.39
CA ASN A 114 -0.89 2.62 -2.65
C ASN A 114 -1.80 3.05 -3.80
N PRO A 115 -1.43 4.07 -4.61
CA PRO A 115 -2.25 4.54 -5.71
C PRO A 115 -2.39 3.50 -6.83
N GLY A 116 -3.50 3.57 -7.58
CA GLY A 116 -3.73 2.72 -8.74
C GLY A 116 -3.05 3.26 -9.99
N CYS A 117 -2.77 2.37 -10.96
CA CYS A 117 -2.05 2.70 -12.18
C CYS A 117 -2.74 3.81 -13.01
N HIS A 118 -4.05 3.69 -13.29
CA HIS A 118 -4.81 4.70 -14.05
C HIS A 118 -4.91 6.02 -13.28
N ALA A 119 -5.26 5.97 -12.00
CA ALA A 119 -5.33 7.16 -11.14
C ALA A 119 -3.99 7.89 -11.05
N SER A 120 -2.88 7.17 -10.92
CA SER A 120 -1.54 7.78 -10.84
C SER A 120 -1.18 8.53 -12.11
N GLY A 121 -1.48 7.96 -13.29
CA GLY A 121 -1.23 8.62 -14.57
C GLY A 121 -2.04 9.92 -14.70
N MET A 122 -3.34 9.86 -14.39
CA MET A 122 -4.21 11.03 -14.41
C MET A 122 -3.73 12.12 -13.43
N ILE A 123 -3.53 11.75 -12.18
CA ILE A 123 -3.15 12.69 -11.12
C ILE A 123 -1.80 13.32 -11.41
N ALA A 124 -0.82 12.55 -11.90
CA ALA A 124 0.49 13.08 -12.27
C ALA A 124 0.43 14.15 -13.37
N CYS A 125 -0.52 14.03 -14.31
CA CYS A 125 -0.72 15.02 -15.36
C CYS A 125 -1.49 16.26 -14.89
N ILE A 126 -2.53 16.08 -14.06
CA ILE A 126 -3.47 17.15 -13.72
C ILE A 126 -3.06 17.92 -12.47
N ALA A 127 -2.60 17.24 -11.43
CA ALA A 127 -2.28 17.89 -10.15
C ALA A 127 -1.28 19.05 -10.26
N PRO A 128 -0.19 18.95 -11.06
CA PRO A 128 0.73 20.08 -11.25
C PRO A 128 0.06 21.30 -11.90
N LEU A 129 -0.85 21.08 -12.85
CA LEU A 129 -1.54 22.17 -13.57
C LEU A 129 -2.52 22.90 -12.65
N VAL A 130 -3.26 22.15 -11.83
CA VAL A 130 -4.16 22.71 -10.82
C VAL A 130 -3.36 23.47 -9.76
N LYS A 131 -2.28 22.88 -9.25
CA LYS A 131 -1.41 23.50 -8.23
C LYS A 131 -0.75 24.78 -8.73
N ALA A 132 -0.41 24.85 -10.01
CA ALA A 132 0.17 26.04 -10.65
C ALA A 132 -0.88 27.08 -11.07
N GLY A 133 -2.17 26.81 -10.87
CA GLY A 133 -3.26 27.71 -11.23
C GLY A 133 -3.57 27.80 -12.73
N PHE A 134 -3.02 26.92 -13.56
CA PHE A 134 -3.32 26.87 -14.99
C PHE A 134 -4.72 26.33 -15.27
N VAL A 135 -5.22 25.48 -14.39
CA VAL A 135 -6.55 24.87 -14.51
C VAL A 135 -7.25 24.95 -13.15
N PRO A 136 -8.51 25.41 -13.10
CA PRO A 136 -9.29 25.39 -11.85
C PRO A 136 -9.53 23.95 -11.37
N ALA A 137 -9.66 23.77 -10.05
CA ALA A 137 -9.84 22.45 -9.44
C ALA A 137 -11.17 21.76 -9.82
N ASP A 138 -12.16 22.54 -10.23
CA ASP A 138 -13.49 22.11 -10.66
C ASP A 138 -13.64 22.01 -12.21
N TYR A 139 -12.52 22.13 -12.95
CA TYR A 139 -12.55 22.00 -14.40
C TYR A 139 -12.94 20.59 -14.85
N PRO A 140 -13.93 20.46 -15.78
CA PRO A 140 -14.38 19.16 -16.23
C PRO A 140 -13.35 18.52 -17.19
N PHE A 141 -12.69 17.46 -16.73
CA PHE A 141 -11.79 16.66 -17.56
C PHE A 141 -12.49 15.43 -18.12
N THR A 142 -12.17 15.10 -19.37
CA THR A 142 -12.47 13.78 -19.95
C THR A 142 -11.16 12.99 -20.01
N ILE A 143 -11.15 11.80 -19.43
CA ILE A 143 -9.97 10.94 -19.34
C ILE A 143 -10.30 9.58 -19.91
N THR A 144 -9.46 9.11 -20.83
CA THR A 144 -9.53 7.77 -21.40
C THR A 144 -8.23 7.03 -21.06
N SER A 145 -8.36 5.84 -20.44
CA SER A 145 -7.21 5.03 -20.04
C SER A 145 -7.49 3.52 -20.11
#